data_fd560304d3938af7b89735a8763d5923
#
_entry.id   fd560304d3938af7b89735a8763d5923
#
_cell.length_a   1.000
_cell.length_b   1.000
_cell.length_c   1.000
_cell.angle_alpha   90.00
_cell.angle_beta   90.00
_cell.angle_gamma   90.00
#
_symmetry.space_group_name_H-M   'P 1'
#
loop_
_entity.id
_entity.type
_entity.pdbx_description
1 polymer ?
#
loop_
_entity_poly.entity_id
_entity_poly.type
_entity_poly.pdbx_seq_one_letter_code
_entity_poly.pdbx_strand_id
1 'polypeptide(L)' 'MAIKAHLAELERRHDALEKDIADALAHSSSDDLKVAELKRKKLQLKDEIERVKHDLAV' A
#
# COMPACT_ATOMS: atom_id res chain seq x y z
N MET A 1 -0.15 0.73 -21.49
CA MET A 1 0.62 1.24 -20.36
C MET A 1 1.73 0.27 -20.01
N ALA A 2 2.95 0.76 -19.81
CA ALA A 2 4.06 -0.14 -19.47
C ALA A 2 3.86 -0.72 -18.07
N ILE A 3 4.16 -2.01 -17.92
CA ILE A 3 3.99 -2.70 -16.65
C ILE A 3 4.88 -2.09 -15.56
N LYS A 4 6.06 -1.57 -15.95
CA LYS A 4 6.95 -0.90 -15.00
C LYS A 4 6.34 0.39 -14.45
N ALA A 5 5.63 1.14 -15.28
CA ALA A 5 4.95 2.34 -14.84
C ALA A 5 3.82 2.00 -13.87
N HIS A 6 3.11 0.90 -14.12
CA HIS A 6 2.07 0.42 -13.24
C HIS A 6 2.64 0.00 -11.88
N LEU A 7 3.77 -0.70 -11.91
CA LEU A 7 4.45 -1.10 -10.67
C LEU A 7 4.89 0.11 -9.85
N ALA A 8 5.48 1.10 -10.50
CA ALA A 8 5.91 2.33 -9.81
C ALA A 8 4.72 3.04 -9.17
N GLU A 9 3.58 3.08 -9.85
CA GLU A 9 2.36 3.68 -9.31
C GLU A 9 1.87 2.92 -8.07
N LEU A 10 1.88 1.59 -8.12
CA LEU A 10 1.48 0.77 -6.98
C LEU A 10 2.41 0.97 -5.79
N GLU A 11 3.71 1.04 -6.03
CA GLU A 11 4.68 1.27 -4.97
C GLU A 11 4.49 2.64 -4.34
N ARG A 12 4.18 3.64 -5.14
CA ARG A 12 3.91 4.99 -4.62
C ARG A 12 2.67 5.00 -3.73
N ARG A 13 1.62 4.29 -4.14
CA ARG A 13 0.39 4.18 -3.34
C ARG A 13 0.67 3.46 -2.02
N HIS A 14 1.49 2.44 -2.07
CA HIS A 14 1.88 1.69 -0.88
C HIS A 14 2.60 2.60 0.12
N ASP A 15 3.55 3.40 -0.36
CA ASP A 15 4.28 4.33 0.48
C ASP A 15 3.35 5.39 1.09
N ALA A 16 2.39 5.89 0.31
CA ALA A 16 1.42 6.86 0.81
C ALA A 16 0.57 6.25 1.92
N LEU A 17 0.17 4.98 1.77
CA LEU A 17 -0.58 4.29 2.81
C LEU A 17 0.24 4.08 4.07
N GLU A 18 1.53 3.77 3.93
CA GLU A 18 2.40 3.63 5.09
C GLU A 18 2.47 4.93 5.89
N LYS A 19 2.57 6.06 5.19
CA LYS A 19 2.57 7.36 5.85
C LYS A 19 1.24 7.63 6.55
N ASP A 20 0.13 7.29 5.90
CA ASP A 20 -1.19 7.46 6.49
C ASP A 20 -1.34 6.62 7.76
N ILE A 21 -0.84 5.38 7.73
CA ILE A 21 -0.89 4.51 8.90
C ILE A 21 -0.03 5.09 10.03
N ALA A 22 1.17 5.56 9.71
CA ALA A 22 2.06 6.15 10.69
C ALA A 22 1.42 7.39 11.34
N ASP A 23 0.79 8.24 10.53
CA ASP A 23 0.08 9.41 11.03
C ASP A 23 -1.08 9.02 11.94
N ALA A 24 -1.85 8.02 11.54
CA ALA A 24 -2.99 7.55 12.34
C ALA A 24 -2.53 6.99 13.68
N LEU A 25 -1.43 6.26 13.70
CA LEU A 25 -0.88 5.70 14.94
C LEU A 25 -0.27 6.78 15.83
N ALA A 26 0.26 7.85 15.24
CA ALA A 26 0.83 8.96 16.01
C ALA A 26 -0.24 9.81 16.68
N HIS A 27 -1.47 9.80 16.18
CA HIS A 27 -2.57 10.56 16.76
C HIS A 27 -3.31 9.70 17.78
N SER A 28 -3.36 10.17 19.01
CA SER A 28 -3.96 9.43 20.11
C SER A 28 -5.48 9.23 19.96
N SER A 29 -6.09 9.99 19.06
CA SER A 29 -7.52 9.91 18.81
C SER A 29 -7.87 9.06 17.61
N SER A 30 -6.90 8.32 17.05
CA SER A 30 -7.15 7.50 15.88
C SER A 30 -8.10 6.35 16.21
N ASP A 31 -9.03 6.11 15.30
CA ASP A 31 -9.99 5.04 15.40
C ASP A 31 -9.31 3.72 15.01
N ASP A 32 -9.41 2.71 15.86
CA ASP A 32 -8.84 1.40 15.58
C ASP A 32 -9.39 0.80 14.29
N LEU A 33 -10.65 1.04 14.02
CA LEU A 33 -11.29 0.55 12.80
C LEU A 33 -10.64 1.18 11.56
N LYS A 34 -10.37 2.48 11.63
CA LYS A 34 -9.73 3.18 10.52
C LYS A 34 -8.32 2.66 10.28
N VAL A 35 -7.56 2.43 11.34
CA VAL A 35 -6.21 1.87 11.23
C VAL A 35 -6.27 0.48 10.61
N ALA A 36 -7.22 -0.35 11.01
CA ALA A 36 -7.39 -1.69 10.46
C ALA A 36 -7.70 -1.63 8.96
N GLU A 37 -8.53 -0.69 8.53
CA GLU A 37 -8.84 -0.51 7.12
C GLU A 37 -7.61 -0.11 6.30
N LEU A 38 -6.81 0.81 6.83
CA LEU A 38 -5.59 1.24 6.18
C LEU A 38 -4.60 0.09 6.04
N LYS A 39 -4.45 -0.72 7.08
CA LYS A 39 -3.58 -1.89 7.05
C LYS A 39 -4.05 -2.90 6.02
N ARG A 40 -5.37 -3.10 5.90
CA ARG A 40 -5.93 -4.00 4.90
C ARG A 40 -5.63 -3.52 3.49
N LYS A 41 -5.81 -2.22 3.23
CA LYS A 41 -5.49 -1.65 1.93
C LYS A 41 -4.01 -1.81 1.59
N LYS A 42 -3.16 -1.63 2.58
CA LYS A 42 -1.72 -1.81 2.41
C LYS A 42 -1.40 -3.24 1.99
N LEU A 43 -2.02 -4.22 2.64
CA LEU A 43 -1.81 -5.63 2.29
C LEU A 43 -2.28 -5.95 0.88
N GLN A 44 -3.43 -5.40 0.47
CA GLN A 44 -3.92 -5.59 -0.88
C GLN A 44 -2.97 -5.03 -1.92
N LEU A 45 -2.44 -3.83 -1.67
CA LEU A 45 -1.47 -3.22 -2.56
C LEU A 45 -0.17 -4.03 -2.62
N LYS A 46 0.27 -4.54 -1.48
CA LYS A 46 1.47 -5.37 -1.44
C LYS A 46 1.29 -6.63 -2.29
N ASP A 47 0.13 -7.27 -2.21
CA ASP A 47 -0.17 -8.43 -3.03
C ASP A 47 -0.14 -8.09 -4.51
N GLU A 48 -0.71 -6.96 -4.90
CA GLU A 48 -0.70 -6.53 -6.29
C GLU A 48 0.72 -6.25 -6.76
N ILE A 49 1.52 -5.61 -5.94
CA ILE A 49 2.91 -5.32 -6.26
C ILE A 49 3.68 -6.63 -6.49
N GLU A 50 3.49 -7.61 -5.63
CA GLU A 50 4.15 -8.90 -5.76
C GLU A 50 3.73 -9.62 -7.04
N ARG A 51 2.45 -9.55 -7.39
CA ARG A 51 1.97 -10.15 -8.64
C ARG A 51 2.62 -9.50 -9.85
N VAL A 52 2.69 -8.18 -9.86
CA VAL A 52 3.31 -7.45 -10.98
C VAL A 52 4.78 -7.80 -11.08
N LYS A 53 5.48 -7.86 -9.95
CA LYS A 53 6.89 -8.25 -9.93
C LYS A 53 7.10 -9.67 -10.43
N HIS A 54 6.21 -10.57 -10.07
CA HIS A 54 6.27 -11.94 -10.54
C HIS A 54 6.12 -12.01 -12.05
N ASP A 55 5.16 -11.25 -12.60
CA ASP A 55 4.94 -11.18 -14.03
C ASP A 55 6.16 -10.61 -14.77
N LEU A 56 6.85 -9.64 -14.16
CA LEU A 56 8.06 -9.08 -14.73
C LEU A 56 9.22 -10.07 -14.72
N ALA A 57 9.26 -10.94 -13.75
CA ALA A 57 10.34 -11.91 -13.59
C ALA A 57 10.22 -13.11 -14.54
N VAL A 58 9.06 -13.32 -15.15
CA VAL A 58 8.81 -14.46 -16.07
C VAL A 58 9.23 -14.18 -17.52
#